data_80a4c0e25968203b5f7e6f2854d5ccdc
#
_entry.id   80a4c0e25968203b5f7e6f2854d5ccdc
#
_cell.length_a   1.000
_cell.length_b   1.000
_cell.length_c   1.000
_cell.angle_alpha   90.00
_cell.angle_beta   90.00
_cell.angle_gamma   90.00
#
_symmetry.space_group_name_H-M   'P 1'
#
loop_
_entity.id
_entity.type
_entity.pdbx_description
1 polymer ?
#
loop_
_entity_poly.entity_id
_entity_poly.type
_entity_poly.pdbx_seq_one_letter_code
_entity_poly.pdbx_strand_id
1 'polypeptide(L)'
;EEVVFTRNSTESMNLIAHSYGLHNVKKGDKIVITVAEHHANLVTWQYVAEQTGATLEYMYLDEHGHLKDGEINKIDENTKIVAFAHVSNVLGMEFPVKELTEKAHSVGAVVVLDGAQSTPHKKIDVQELDCDFFVFSGHKMCASQGIGVLYGKRELLEAMPPFLLGGDMIEYVKEQTATFNELPYKFEAGTPNADGAVSLHAAIDYLESFGMDAIEAYEEELVAYILPKIVALPHVHVIGSQNPKEKHGVIAFTVDDVHPHDVATILDSKGICVRSGHHCAQPLGAFYNVSASTRLSMYLYTRKEDLDAFLEVLKTV
;
A
#
# COMPACT_ATOMS: atom_id res chain seq x y z
N GLU A 1 20.16 3.66 9.33
CA GLU A 1 20.21 5.05 8.85
C GLU A 1 19.13 5.34 7.81
N GLU A 2 18.73 4.35 6.99
CA GLU A 2 17.73 4.48 5.91
C GLU A 2 16.31 4.07 6.34
N VAL A 3 16.12 3.72 7.61
CA VAL A 3 14.85 3.31 8.19
C VAL A 3 14.43 4.31 9.23
N VAL A 4 13.22 4.87 9.06
CA VAL A 4 12.60 5.86 9.94
C VAL A 4 11.33 5.26 10.51
N PHE A 5 11.17 5.30 11.83
CA PHE A 5 9.93 4.89 12.47
C PHE A 5 8.87 5.98 12.35
N THR A 6 7.68 5.56 11.96
CA THR A 6 6.48 6.39 11.85
C THR A 6 5.31 5.71 12.56
N ARG A 7 4.15 6.36 12.60
CA ARG A 7 2.95 5.74 13.17
C ARG A 7 2.30 4.71 12.25
N ASN A 8 2.46 4.85 10.95
CA ASN A 8 1.91 3.97 9.91
C ASN A 8 2.32 4.46 8.51
N SER A 9 1.99 3.70 7.45
CA SER A 9 2.23 4.10 6.05
C SER A 9 1.66 5.47 5.71
N THR A 10 0.53 5.87 6.28
CA THR A 10 -0.07 7.19 6.01
C THR A 10 0.84 8.31 6.49
N GLU A 11 1.43 8.21 7.68
CA GLU A 11 2.39 9.20 8.16
C GLU A 11 3.67 9.18 7.32
N SER A 12 4.17 8.00 6.95
CA SER A 12 5.32 7.85 6.05
C SER A 12 5.08 8.56 4.70
N MET A 13 3.91 8.37 4.09
CA MET A 13 3.52 9.05 2.85
C MET A 13 3.46 10.58 3.03
N ASN A 14 2.91 11.06 4.16
CA ASN A 14 2.88 12.49 4.45
C ASN A 14 4.28 13.05 4.68
N LEU A 15 5.16 12.32 5.35
CA LEU A 15 6.56 12.71 5.52
C LEU A 15 7.24 12.90 4.16
N ILE A 16 7.11 11.93 3.24
CA ILE A 16 7.66 12.04 1.88
C ILE A 16 7.01 13.23 1.15
N ALA A 17 5.69 13.36 1.20
CA ALA A 17 4.96 14.43 0.51
C ALA A 17 5.41 15.81 0.99
N HIS A 18 5.51 16.03 2.31
CA HIS A 18 5.89 17.32 2.88
C HIS A 18 7.39 17.60 2.77
N SER A 19 8.25 16.64 3.05
CA SER A 19 9.70 16.87 3.10
C SER A 19 10.38 16.69 1.74
N TYR A 20 9.88 15.80 0.89
CA TYR A 20 10.40 15.65 -0.48
C TYR A 20 9.51 16.36 -1.51
N GLY A 21 8.22 16.02 -1.54
CA GLY A 21 7.30 16.48 -2.58
C GLY A 21 7.22 18.00 -2.68
N LEU A 22 6.87 18.69 -1.59
CA LEU A 22 6.75 20.17 -1.59
C LEU A 22 8.04 20.92 -1.87
N HIS A 23 9.22 20.29 -1.67
CA HIS A 23 10.52 20.93 -1.88
C HIS A 23 11.13 20.65 -3.25
N ASN A 24 10.76 19.56 -3.91
CA ASN A 24 11.36 19.13 -5.17
C ASN A 24 10.42 19.20 -6.36
N VAL A 25 9.10 19.29 -6.13
CA VAL A 25 8.10 19.40 -7.19
C VAL A 25 7.68 20.85 -7.35
N LYS A 26 7.55 21.32 -8.58
CA LYS A 26 7.16 22.69 -8.93
C LYS A 26 6.16 22.73 -10.08
N LYS A 27 5.64 23.90 -10.38
CA LYS A 27 4.73 24.12 -11.51
C LYS A 27 5.36 23.67 -12.84
N GLY A 28 4.63 22.82 -13.55
CA GLY A 28 5.05 22.22 -14.80
C GLY A 28 5.62 20.80 -14.64
N ASP A 29 5.97 20.40 -13.43
CA ASP A 29 6.33 19.02 -13.13
C ASP A 29 5.10 18.13 -13.04
N LYS A 30 5.33 16.81 -13.06
CA LYS A 30 4.32 15.77 -13.04
C LYS A 30 4.56 14.79 -11.88
N ILE A 31 3.47 14.40 -11.24
CA ILE A 31 3.40 13.24 -10.32
C ILE A 31 2.53 12.19 -10.99
N VAL A 32 3.03 10.98 -11.13
CA VAL A 32 2.30 9.86 -11.76
C VAL A 32 1.97 8.82 -10.71
N ILE A 33 0.69 8.44 -10.63
CA ILE A 33 0.19 7.39 -9.72
C ILE A 33 -0.71 6.43 -10.49
N THR A 34 -1.09 5.29 -9.89
CA THR A 34 -2.10 4.43 -10.49
C THR A 34 -3.51 4.80 -10.03
N VAL A 35 -4.54 4.39 -10.78
CA VAL A 35 -5.93 4.55 -10.36
C VAL A 35 -6.29 3.64 -9.17
N ALA A 36 -5.45 2.65 -8.86
CA ALA A 36 -5.67 1.66 -7.80
C ALA A 36 -5.10 2.03 -6.44
N GLU A 37 -4.64 3.27 -6.27
CA GLU A 37 -3.96 3.67 -5.05
C GLU A 37 -4.89 3.73 -3.83
N HIS A 38 -4.35 3.28 -2.69
CA HIS A 38 -4.94 3.59 -1.40
C HIS A 38 -4.96 5.11 -1.17
N HIS A 39 -5.98 5.62 -0.47
CA HIS A 39 -6.12 7.06 -0.22
C HIS A 39 -4.86 7.71 0.36
N ALA A 40 -4.06 7.00 1.17
CA ALA A 40 -2.80 7.52 1.70
C ALA A 40 -1.76 7.81 0.61
N ASN A 41 -1.76 7.02 -0.48
CA ASN A 41 -0.88 7.19 -1.64
C ASN A 41 -1.57 7.98 -2.79
N LEU A 42 -2.70 8.58 -2.55
CA LEU A 42 -3.45 9.37 -3.52
C LEU A 42 -3.64 10.81 -3.01
N VAL A 43 -4.26 10.96 -1.83
CA VAL A 43 -4.62 12.29 -1.29
C VAL A 43 -3.37 13.13 -0.97
N THR A 44 -2.30 12.48 -0.54
CA THR A 44 -1.01 13.15 -0.31
C THR A 44 -0.45 13.77 -1.60
N TRP A 45 -0.56 13.07 -2.73
CA TRP A 45 -0.07 13.60 -4.02
C TRP A 45 -1.03 14.62 -4.63
N GLN A 46 -2.34 14.51 -4.41
CA GLN A 46 -3.29 15.57 -4.73
C GLN A 46 -2.90 16.86 -4.01
N TYR A 47 -2.59 16.77 -2.72
CA TYR A 47 -2.15 17.91 -1.92
C TYR A 47 -0.85 18.53 -2.47
N VAL A 48 0.19 17.71 -2.76
CA VAL A 48 1.45 18.22 -3.33
C VAL A 48 1.21 18.90 -4.67
N ALA A 49 0.43 18.29 -5.56
CA ALA A 49 0.11 18.86 -6.87
C ALA A 49 -0.62 20.20 -6.74
N GLU A 50 -1.60 20.31 -5.84
CA GLU A 50 -2.33 21.54 -5.56
C GLU A 50 -1.39 22.66 -5.04
N GLN A 51 -0.52 22.33 -4.07
CA GLN A 51 0.38 23.32 -3.46
C GLN A 51 1.48 23.81 -4.42
N THR A 52 1.96 22.93 -5.29
CA THR A 52 3.10 23.24 -6.19
C THR A 52 2.67 23.68 -7.58
N GLY A 53 1.43 23.46 -7.95
CA GLY A 53 0.92 23.67 -9.32
C GLY A 53 1.42 22.62 -10.32
N ALA A 54 1.88 21.47 -9.84
CA ALA A 54 2.22 20.31 -10.65
C ALA A 54 0.97 19.59 -11.16
N THR A 55 1.15 18.72 -12.15
CA THR A 55 0.08 17.88 -12.67
C THR A 55 0.11 16.52 -11.97
N LEU A 56 -1.03 16.10 -11.43
CA LEU A 56 -1.23 14.73 -10.98
C LEU A 56 -1.84 13.92 -12.12
N GLU A 57 -1.14 12.89 -12.59
CA GLU A 57 -1.56 12.06 -13.71
C GLU A 57 -1.75 10.61 -13.25
N TYR A 58 -2.83 9.97 -13.76
CA TYR A 58 -3.21 8.61 -13.40
C TYR A 58 -2.86 7.63 -14.51
N MET A 59 -2.20 6.53 -14.16
CA MET A 59 -2.09 5.34 -15.00
C MET A 59 -3.34 4.48 -14.77
N TYR A 60 -4.00 4.09 -15.85
CA TYR A 60 -5.22 3.31 -15.82
C TYR A 60 -4.98 1.83 -16.06
N LEU A 61 -5.95 1.03 -15.62
CA LEU A 61 -5.89 -0.43 -15.70
C LEU A 61 -6.82 -0.94 -16.80
N ASP A 62 -6.60 -2.19 -17.19
CA ASP A 62 -7.55 -2.94 -17.99
C ASP A 62 -8.66 -3.56 -17.10
N GLU A 63 -9.54 -4.33 -17.69
CA GLU A 63 -10.65 -5.01 -16.99
C GLU A 63 -10.17 -6.08 -16.00
N HIS A 64 -8.94 -6.58 -16.18
CA HIS A 64 -8.32 -7.58 -15.32
C HIS A 64 -7.47 -6.98 -14.20
N GLY A 65 -7.19 -5.69 -14.25
CA GLY A 65 -6.41 -4.98 -13.23
C GLY A 65 -4.93 -4.80 -13.56
N HIS A 66 -4.48 -5.15 -14.77
CA HIS A 66 -3.14 -4.84 -15.25
C HIS A 66 -3.07 -3.41 -15.81
N LEU A 67 -1.88 -2.84 -15.81
CA LEU A 67 -1.69 -1.56 -16.51
C LEU A 67 -2.03 -1.73 -17.99
N LYS A 68 -2.87 -0.81 -18.53
CA LYS A 68 -3.15 -0.77 -19.97
C LYS A 68 -1.88 -0.50 -20.77
N ASP A 69 -1.85 -1.05 -21.95
CA ASP A 69 -0.77 -0.78 -22.90
C ASP A 69 -0.57 0.72 -23.11
N GLY A 70 0.66 1.16 -22.97
CA GLY A 70 1.05 2.55 -23.18
C GLY A 70 0.90 3.46 -21.96
N GLU A 71 0.25 3.05 -20.87
CA GLU A 71 0.08 3.86 -19.65
C GLU A 71 1.45 4.21 -19.01
N ILE A 72 2.43 3.34 -19.11
CA ILE A 72 3.79 3.60 -18.64
C ILE A 72 4.47 4.79 -19.36
N ASN A 73 4.03 5.14 -20.58
CA ASN A 73 4.56 6.29 -21.32
C ASN A 73 4.12 7.65 -20.74
N LYS A 74 3.19 7.66 -19.78
CA LYS A 74 2.87 8.83 -18.98
C LYS A 74 4.03 9.29 -18.10
N ILE A 75 4.95 8.36 -17.82
CA ILE A 75 6.22 8.66 -17.14
C ILE A 75 7.18 9.22 -18.21
N ASP A 76 7.34 10.55 -18.21
CA ASP A 76 8.16 11.31 -19.16
C ASP A 76 9.14 12.26 -18.44
N GLU A 77 9.86 13.08 -19.20
CA GLU A 77 10.89 13.99 -18.70
C GLU A 77 10.38 15.05 -17.68
N ASN A 78 9.08 15.30 -17.65
CA ASN A 78 8.47 16.22 -16.67
C ASN A 78 8.12 15.52 -15.36
N THR A 79 8.15 14.18 -15.34
CA THR A 79 7.83 13.38 -14.15
C THR A 79 8.90 13.53 -13.08
N LYS A 80 8.50 13.86 -11.86
CA LYS A 80 9.37 13.96 -10.68
C LYS A 80 9.14 12.87 -9.65
N ILE A 81 7.91 12.38 -9.58
CA ILE A 81 7.53 11.32 -8.64
C ILE A 81 6.66 10.31 -9.38
N VAL A 82 6.96 9.04 -9.20
CA VAL A 82 6.10 7.92 -9.56
C VAL A 82 5.76 7.18 -8.27
N ALA A 83 4.49 7.20 -7.87
CA ALA A 83 4.06 6.58 -6.62
C ALA A 83 2.97 5.54 -6.88
N PHE A 84 3.19 4.30 -6.41
CA PHE A 84 2.25 3.22 -6.64
C PHE A 84 2.32 2.14 -5.55
N ALA A 85 1.24 1.38 -5.42
CA ALA A 85 1.20 0.24 -4.52
C ALA A 85 2.03 -0.92 -5.07
N HIS A 86 2.77 -1.62 -4.22
CA HIS A 86 3.41 -2.87 -4.60
C HIS A 86 2.34 -3.93 -4.88
N VAL A 87 1.40 -4.10 -3.95
CA VAL A 87 0.21 -4.95 -4.10
C VAL A 87 -1.03 -4.12 -3.78
N SER A 88 -2.03 -4.15 -4.66
CA SER A 88 -3.29 -3.43 -4.46
C SER A 88 -4.09 -4.02 -3.30
N ASN A 89 -4.55 -3.16 -2.39
CA ASN A 89 -5.41 -3.54 -1.26
C ASN A 89 -6.85 -3.91 -1.63
N VAL A 90 -7.23 -3.73 -2.89
CA VAL A 90 -8.55 -4.10 -3.43
C VAL A 90 -8.43 -5.26 -4.41
N LEU A 91 -7.55 -5.11 -5.41
CA LEU A 91 -7.38 -6.11 -6.46
C LEU A 91 -6.61 -7.34 -5.99
N GLY A 92 -5.77 -7.19 -4.94
CA GLY A 92 -4.84 -8.23 -4.51
C GLY A 92 -3.75 -8.53 -5.55
N MET A 93 -3.56 -7.65 -6.53
CA MET A 93 -2.61 -7.81 -7.63
C MET A 93 -1.33 -7.04 -7.39
N GLU A 94 -0.22 -7.60 -7.79
CA GLU A 94 1.09 -6.97 -7.80
C GLU A 94 1.27 -6.11 -9.06
N PHE A 95 1.79 -4.89 -8.89
CA PHE A 95 2.17 -4.03 -10.00
C PHE A 95 3.58 -4.38 -10.52
N PRO A 96 3.91 -4.07 -11.79
CA PRO A 96 5.20 -4.37 -12.40
C PRO A 96 6.29 -3.41 -11.86
N VAL A 97 6.71 -3.62 -10.59
CA VAL A 97 7.62 -2.71 -9.87
C VAL A 97 8.89 -2.43 -10.65
N LYS A 98 9.55 -3.49 -11.15
CA LYS A 98 10.80 -3.35 -11.86
C LYS A 98 10.66 -2.47 -13.11
N GLU A 99 9.65 -2.71 -13.92
CA GLU A 99 9.40 -1.97 -15.15
C GLU A 99 9.10 -0.49 -14.87
N LEU A 100 8.23 -0.23 -13.87
CA LEU A 100 7.87 1.13 -13.46
C LEU A 100 9.06 1.88 -12.86
N THR A 101 9.89 1.21 -12.06
CA THR A 101 11.08 1.78 -11.44
C THR A 101 12.12 2.11 -12.49
N GLU A 102 12.45 1.18 -13.38
CA GLU A 102 13.39 1.41 -14.48
C GLU A 102 12.94 2.59 -15.37
N LYS A 103 11.64 2.65 -15.69
CA LYS A 103 11.08 3.77 -16.46
C LYS A 103 11.18 5.10 -15.73
N ALA A 104 10.82 5.15 -14.44
CA ALA A 104 10.91 6.35 -13.61
C ALA A 104 12.35 6.86 -13.53
N HIS A 105 13.31 6.00 -13.21
CA HIS A 105 14.72 6.35 -13.10
C HIS A 105 15.30 6.81 -14.45
N SER A 106 14.83 6.25 -15.58
CA SER A 106 15.29 6.67 -16.91
C SER A 106 15.02 8.14 -17.25
N VAL A 107 14.04 8.75 -16.56
CA VAL A 107 13.67 10.17 -16.70
C VAL A 107 14.08 11.02 -15.48
N GLY A 108 14.75 10.42 -14.49
CA GLY A 108 15.19 11.08 -13.27
C GLY A 108 14.06 11.31 -12.24
N ALA A 109 12.97 10.55 -12.32
CA ALA A 109 11.90 10.58 -11.35
C ALA A 109 12.20 9.65 -10.16
N VAL A 110 11.72 10.03 -8.97
CA VAL A 110 11.81 9.24 -7.74
C VAL A 110 10.62 8.29 -7.62
N VAL A 111 10.87 7.08 -7.14
CA VAL A 111 9.87 6.03 -6.94
C VAL A 111 9.48 5.91 -5.48
N VAL A 112 8.18 6.07 -5.20
CA VAL A 112 7.57 5.85 -3.89
C VAL A 112 6.70 4.61 -3.94
N LEU A 113 7.09 3.55 -3.25
CA LEU A 113 6.41 2.26 -3.28
C LEU A 113 5.63 2.03 -1.98
N ASP A 114 4.30 1.87 -2.09
CA ASP A 114 3.45 1.49 -0.97
C ASP A 114 3.49 -0.02 -0.75
N GLY A 115 4.26 -0.45 0.24
CA GLY A 115 4.42 -1.84 0.65
C GLY A 115 3.41 -2.33 1.69
N ALA A 116 2.38 -1.54 2.00
CA ALA A 116 1.45 -1.87 3.07
C ALA A 116 0.71 -3.21 2.91
N GLN A 117 0.56 -3.68 1.67
CA GLN A 117 -0.08 -4.97 1.35
C GLN A 117 0.92 -6.04 0.88
N SER A 118 2.18 -5.71 0.66
CA SER A 118 3.19 -6.70 0.29
C SER A 118 4.04 -7.14 1.47
N THR A 119 4.48 -6.21 2.33
CA THR A 119 5.36 -6.50 3.46
C THR A 119 4.84 -7.60 4.40
N PRO A 120 3.52 -7.70 4.70
CA PRO A 120 3.01 -8.78 5.53
C PRO A 120 3.06 -10.16 4.88
N HIS A 121 3.06 -10.23 3.55
CA HIS A 121 2.68 -11.41 2.79
C HIS A 121 3.83 -12.03 1.99
N LYS A 122 4.88 -11.27 1.68
CA LYS A 122 6.00 -11.74 0.87
C LYS A 122 7.34 -11.16 1.31
N LYS A 123 8.41 -11.81 0.93
CA LYS A 123 9.76 -11.29 1.17
C LYS A 123 9.97 -9.99 0.40
N ILE A 124 10.48 -8.98 1.10
CA ILE A 124 10.81 -7.67 0.52
C ILE A 124 12.32 -7.45 0.58
N ASP A 125 12.90 -7.10 -0.57
CA ASP A 125 14.25 -6.60 -0.68
C ASP A 125 14.22 -5.26 -1.43
N VAL A 126 14.42 -4.17 -0.69
CA VAL A 126 14.34 -2.81 -1.25
C VAL A 126 15.47 -2.50 -2.24
N GLN A 127 16.58 -3.26 -2.19
CA GLN A 127 17.68 -3.13 -3.14
C GLN A 127 17.33 -3.80 -4.47
N GLU A 128 16.66 -4.96 -4.43
CA GLU A 128 16.14 -5.61 -5.65
C GLU A 128 15.02 -4.80 -6.30
N LEU A 129 14.13 -4.21 -5.49
CA LEU A 129 13.05 -3.34 -5.96
C LEU A 129 13.58 -2.00 -6.51
N ASP A 130 14.77 -1.60 -6.08
CA ASP A 130 15.44 -0.33 -6.42
C ASP A 130 14.55 0.91 -6.22
N CYS A 131 13.53 0.82 -5.36
CA CYS A 131 12.67 1.94 -5.03
C CYS A 131 13.43 2.98 -4.19
N ASP A 132 13.06 4.24 -4.32
CA ASP A 132 13.70 5.34 -3.60
C ASP A 132 13.11 5.54 -2.21
N PHE A 133 11.82 5.27 -2.08
CA PHE A 133 11.10 5.19 -0.81
C PHE A 133 10.20 3.97 -0.78
N PHE A 134 10.13 3.33 0.39
CA PHE A 134 9.22 2.21 0.66
C PHE A 134 8.53 2.40 2.00
N VAL A 135 7.21 2.17 2.06
CA VAL A 135 6.46 2.40 3.29
C VAL A 135 5.58 1.21 3.65
N PHE A 136 5.46 0.93 4.95
CA PHE A 136 4.50 -0.07 5.45
C PHE A 136 3.99 0.23 6.86
N SER A 137 2.95 -0.49 7.28
CA SER A 137 2.31 -0.37 8.60
C SER A 137 2.43 -1.66 9.38
N GLY A 138 2.93 -1.60 10.61
CA GLY A 138 3.16 -2.76 11.46
C GLY A 138 1.89 -3.55 11.80
N HIS A 139 0.75 -2.87 11.99
CA HIS A 139 -0.51 -3.53 12.34
C HIS A 139 -1.04 -4.49 11.25
N LYS A 140 -0.53 -4.40 10.01
CA LYS A 140 -0.87 -5.34 8.94
C LYS A 140 0.01 -6.58 8.93
N MET A 141 1.14 -6.55 9.64
CA MET A 141 2.10 -7.66 9.74
C MET A 141 2.24 -8.16 11.18
N CYS A 142 1.13 -8.35 11.88
CA CYS A 142 1.02 -8.89 13.24
C CYS A 142 1.59 -8.01 14.37
N ALA A 143 2.06 -6.80 14.10
CA ALA A 143 2.49 -5.87 15.13
C ALA A 143 1.33 -5.03 15.70
N SER A 144 1.60 -4.30 16.79
CA SER A 144 0.64 -3.37 17.36
C SER A 144 0.29 -2.22 16.42
N GLN A 145 -0.83 -1.56 16.68
CA GLN A 145 -1.17 -0.30 16.02
C GLN A 145 -0.21 0.81 16.45
N GLY A 146 -0.06 1.83 15.60
CA GLY A 146 0.73 3.02 15.91
C GLY A 146 2.22 2.89 15.65
N ILE A 147 2.65 1.85 14.92
CA ILE A 147 4.01 1.69 14.40
C ILE A 147 3.97 1.43 12.90
N GLY A 148 4.84 2.07 12.17
CA GLY A 148 5.09 1.89 10.74
C GLY A 148 6.53 2.27 10.42
N VAL A 149 6.89 2.09 9.17
CA VAL A 149 8.26 2.33 8.69
C VAL A 149 8.23 3.08 7.38
N LEU A 150 9.14 4.01 7.25
CA LEU A 150 9.64 4.56 6.00
C LEU A 150 11.06 4.07 5.78
N TYR A 151 11.31 3.36 4.68
CA TYR A 151 12.63 3.24 4.10
C TYR A 151 12.82 4.37 3.07
N GLY A 152 14.00 4.95 3.02
CA GLY A 152 14.39 5.91 1.99
C GLY A 152 15.87 5.83 1.68
N LYS A 153 16.25 5.99 0.41
CA LYS A 153 17.67 6.06 0.01
C LYS A 153 18.34 7.20 0.78
N ARG A 154 19.51 6.94 1.32
CA ARG A 154 20.24 7.82 2.24
C ARG A 154 20.38 9.25 1.70
N GLU A 155 20.81 9.39 0.46
CA GLU A 155 21.01 10.69 -0.18
C GLU A 155 19.73 11.53 -0.29
N LEU A 156 18.58 10.90 -0.45
CA LEU A 156 17.28 11.58 -0.45
C LEU A 156 16.89 12.03 0.95
N LEU A 157 17.02 11.13 1.95
CA LEU A 157 16.73 11.47 3.34
C LEU A 157 17.64 12.57 3.88
N GLU A 158 18.93 12.57 3.53
CA GLU A 158 19.87 13.63 3.91
C GLU A 158 19.47 14.98 3.32
N ALA A 159 19.01 15.00 2.06
CA ALA A 159 18.61 16.23 1.37
C ALA A 159 17.24 16.79 1.82
N MET A 160 16.36 15.95 2.35
CA MET A 160 15.01 16.36 2.79
C MET A 160 15.08 17.20 4.08
N PRO A 161 14.26 18.27 4.22
CA PRO A 161 14.06 18.92 5.51
C PRO A 161 13.29 17.99 6.45
N PRO A 162 13.38 18.18 7.79
CA PRO A 162 12.61 17.41 8.74
C PRO A 162 11.09 17.63 8.55
N PHE A 163 10.31 16.62 8.93
CA PHE A 163 8.84 16.65 8.84
C PHE A 163 8.21 17.21 10.13
N LEU A 164 8.50 16.57 11.24
CA LEU A 164 8.09 17.02 12.57
C LEU A 164 9.25 17.71 13.27
N LEU A 165 8.96 18.73 14.04
CA LEU A 165 9.94 19.51 14.77
C LEU A 165 9.71 19.39 16.27
N GLY A 166 10.79 19.18 17.05
CA GLY A 166 10.67 19.03 18.50
C GLY A 166 11.97 18.59 19.15
N GLY A 167 11.87 17.91 20.27
CA GLY A 167 13.01 17.29 20.96
C GLY A 167 13.52 16.08 20.17
N ASP A 168 14.69 15.60 20.52
CA ASP A 168 15.43 14.44 20.01
C ASP A 168 15.93 14.58 18.56
N MET A 169 15.17 15.21 17.67
CA MET A 169 15.51 15.38 16.24
C MET A 169 16.49 16.54 15.97
N ILE A 170 16.86 17.31 16.97
CA ILE A 170 17.77 18.47 16.89
C ILE A 170 19.18 18.12 17.37
N GLU A 171 20.20 18.78 16.82
CA GLU A 171 21.57 18.73 17.31
C GLU A 171 21.85 19.92 18.23
N TYR A 172 21.66 21.15 17.72
CA TYR A 172 21.80 22.39 18.50
C TYR A 172 20.64 23.32 18.26
N VAL A 173 20.19 23.99 19.33
CA VAL A 173 19.14 25.02 19.27
C VAL A 173 19.67 26.29 19.87
N LYS A 174 19.46 27.41 19.13
CA LYS A 174 19.70 28.81 19.58
C LYS A 174 18.37 29.55 19.49
N GLU A 175 18.33 30.78 19.99
CA GLU A 175 17.12 31.60 19.98
C GLU A 175 16.47 31.75 18.59
N GLN A 176 17.28 31.82 17.52
CA GLN A 176 16.77 32.07 16.16
C GLN A 176 17.05 30.95 15.17
N THR A 177 17.82 29.92 15.54
CA THR A 177 18.26 28.85 14.63
C THR A 177 18.34 27.50 15.33
N ALA A 178 18.15 26.43 14.56
CA ALA A 178 18.43 25.07 15.00
C ALA A 178 19.19 24.30 13.92
N THR A 179 20.03 23.36 14.32
CA THR A 179 20.58 22.30 13.47
C THR A 179 19.91 20.98 13.84
N PHE A 180 19.86 20.08 12.87
CA PHE A 180 19.13 18.83 13.00
C PHE A 180 20.10 17.68 13.21
N ASN A 181 19.61 16.65 13.87
CA ASN A 181 20.37 15.44 14.17
C ASN A 181 20.63 14.62 12.88
N GLU A 182 21.51 13.63 12.97
CA GLU A 182 21.79 12.68 11.89
C GLU A 182 20.59 11.76 11.62
N LEU A 183 20.61 11.07 10.48
CA LEU A 183 19.63 10.03 10.16
C LEU A 183 19.74 8.83 11.11
N PRO A 184 18.62 8.21 11.50
CA PRO A 184 17.23 8.53 11.17
C PRO A 184 16.62 9.58 12.11
N TYR A 185 17.28 9.98 13.19
CA TYR A 185 16.77 10.83 14.28
C TYR A 185 16.20 12.17 13.81
N LYS A 186 16.73 12.72 12.74
CA LYS A 186 16.21 13.93 12.08
C LYS A 186 14.70 13.87 11.78
N PHE A 187 14.14 12.66 11.58
CA PHE A 187 12.73 12.45 11.25
C PHE A 187 11.90 11.87 12.41
N GLU A 188 12.53 11.60 13.56
CA GLU A 188 11.91 10.98 14.73
C GLU A 188 11.82 11.97 15.89
N ALA A 189 10.92 12.97 15.75
CA ALA A 189 10.75 14.03 16.74
C ALA A 189 9.95 13.58 17.97
N GLY A 190 10.45 13.95 19.14
CA GLY A 190 9.85 13.61 20.45
C GLY A 190 10.17 12.21 20.89
N THR A 191 9.68 11.80 22.06
CA THR A 191 9.89 10.45 22.59
C THR A 191 9.33 9.40 21.62
N PRO A 192 10.16 8.48 21.11
CA PRO A 192 9.74 7.51 20.10
C PRO A 192 8.77 6.46 20.69
N ASN A 193 8.00 5.83 19.82
CA ASN A 193 7.11 4.72 20.17
C ASN A 193 7.91 3.42 20.38
N ALA A 194 8.62 3.33 21.50
CA ALA A 194 9.47 2.18 21.83
C ALA A 194 8.64 0.88 21.93
N ASP A 195 7.46 0.94 22.53
CA ASP A 195 6.56 -0.23 22.66
C ASP A 195 6.14 -0.76 21.28
N GLY A 196 5.83 0.16 20.36
CA GLY A 196 5.52 -0.20 18.98
C GLY A 196 6.71 -0.83 18.25
N ALA A 197 7.93 -0.31 18.43
CA ALA A 197 9.13 -0.86 17.82
C ALA A 197 9.45 -2.28 18.35
N VAL A 198 9.31 -2.51 19.66
CA VAL A 198 9.45 -3.85 20.27
C VAL A 198 8.38 -4.81 19.74
N SER A 199 7.11 -4.33 19.61
CA SER A 199 6.05 -5.13 19.00
C SER A 199 6.33 -5.48 17.54
N LEU A 200 6.88 -4.53 16.77
CA LEU A 200 7.25 -4.77 15.36
C LEU A 200 8.38 -5.81 15.25
N HIS A 201 9.41 -5.72 16.12
CA HIS A 201 10.48 -6.71 16.18
C HIS A 201 9.93 -8.11 16.47
N ALA A 202 9.07 -8.26 17.49
CA ALA A 202 8.46 -9.53 17.82
C ALA A 202 7.58 -10.09 16.68
N ALA A 203 6.90 -9.21 15.93
CA ALA A 203 6.13 -9.61 14.77
C ALA A 203 7.01 -10.09 13.61
N ILE A 204 8.16 -9.45 13.38
CA ILE A 204 9.15 -9.88 12.38
C ILE A 204 9.68 -11.28 12.75
N ASP A 205 10.13 -11.47 13.99
CA ASP A 205 10.63 -12.77 14.47
C ASP A 205 9.56 -13.87 14.31
N TYR A 206 8.29 -13.52 14.60
CA TYR A 206 7.17 -14.46 14.44
C TYR A 206 6.96 -14.85 12.98
N LEU A 207 6.93 -13.90 12.06
CA LEU A 207 6.76 -14.17 10.63
C LEU A 207 7.96 -14.93 10.04
N GLU A 208 9.18 -14.54 10.41
CA GLU A 208 10.41 -15.22 9.99
C GLU A 208 10.48 -16.67 10.51
N SER A 209 9.85 -16.97 11.66
CA SER A 209 9.80 -18.34 12.18
C SER A 209 9.04 -19.32 11.26
N PHE A 210 8.11 -18.81 10.44
CA PHE A 210 7.45 -19.59 9.37
C PHE A 210 8.24 -19.51 8.05
N GLY A 211 8.94 -18.40 7.81
CA GLY A 211 9.55 -18.03 6.55
C GLY A 211 8.58 -17.32 5.60
N MET A 212 8.98 -16.16 5.09
CA MET A 212 8.11 -15.35 4.22
C MET A 212 7.72 -16.08 2.93
N ASP A 213 8.62 -16.85 2.33
CA ASP A 213 8.31 -17.67 1.15
C ASP A 213 7.25 -18.74 1.44
N ALA A 214 7.24 -19.31 2.65
CA ALA A 214 6.22 -20.28 3.04
C ALA A 214 4.86 -19.63 3.30
N ILE A 215 4.84 -18.40 3.83
CA ILE A 215 3.61 -17.61 4.01
C ILE A 215 3.01 -17.29 2.63
N GLU A 216 3.81 -16.77 1.70
CA GLU A 216 3.38 -16.45 0.33
C GLU A 216 2.81 -17.69 -0.37
N ALA A 217 3.55 -18.82 -0.36
CA ALA A 217 3.10 -20.08 -0.96
C ALA A 217 1.79 -20.61 -0.34
N TYR A 218 1.61 -20.46 0.97
CA TYR A 218 0.37 -20.86 1.63
C TYR A 218 -0.82 -19.98 1.21
N GLU A 219 -0.63 -18.68 1.10
CA GLU A 219 -1.67 -17.76 0.63
C GLU A 219 -2.03 -18.01 -0.83
N GLU A 220 -1.06 -18.30 -1.69
CA GLU A 220 -1.31 -18.73 -3.07
C GLU A 220 -2.16 -20.01 -3.12
N GLU A 221 -1.90 -20.97 -2.23
CA GLU A 221 -2.71 -22.17 -2.10
C GLU A 221 -4.16 -21.86 -1.70
N LEU A 222 -4.36 -20.94 -0.74
CA LEU A 222 -5.69 -20.51 -0.32
C LEU A 222 -6.44 -19.78 -1.44
N VAL A 223 -5.76 -18.88 -2.16
CA VAL A 223 -6.34 -18.19 -3.33
C VAL A 223 -6.71 -19.19 -4.42
N ALA A 224 -5.81 -20.10 -4.77
CA ALA A 224 -6.06 -21.15 -5.77
C ALA A 224 -7.23 -22.08 -5.37
N TYR A 225 -7.44 -22.27 -4.07
CA TYR A 225 -8.53 -23.06 -3.53
C TYR A 225 -9.88 -22.36 -3.64
N ILE A 226 -9.95 -21.06 -3.29
CA ILE A 226 -11.24 -20.38 -3.11
C ILE A 226 -11.68 -19.57 -4.34
N LEU A 227 -10.78 -18.91 -5.06
CA LEU A 227 -11.13 -18.01 -6.15
C LEU A 227 -11.94 -18.68 -7.27
N PRO A 228 -11.58 -19.88 -7.77
CA PRO A 228 -12.38 -20.55 -8.80
C PRO A 228 -13.80 -20.90 -8.32
N LYS A 229 -13.97 -21.18 -7.03
CA LYS A 229 -15.27 -21.48 -6.45
C LYS A 229 -16.16 -20.24 -6.33
N ILE A 230 -15.57 -19.09 -6.01
CA ILE A 230 -16.26 -17.79 -6.00
C ILE A 230 -16.69 -17.41 -7.43
N VAL A 231 -15.77 -17.51 -8.39
CA VAL A 231 -16.03 -17.21 -9.82
C VAL A 231 -17.11 -18.12 -10.42
N ALA A 232 -17.26 -19.34 -9.93
CA ALA A 232 -18.30 -20.27 -10.38
C ALA A 232 -19.71 -19.91 -9.88
N LEU A 233 -19.86 -18.96 -8.96
CA LEU A 233 -21.15 -18.47 -8.50
C LEU A 233 -21.69 -17.42 -9.49
N PRO A 234 -22.82 -17.67 -10.19
CA PRO A 234 -23.28 -16.81 -11.28
C PRO A 234 -23.71 -15.41 -10.85
N HIS A 235 -24.04 -15.21 -9.58
CA HIS A 235 -24.46 -13.94 -8.97
C HIS A 235 -23.32 -13.18 -8.30
N VAL A 236 -22.06 -13.69 -8.37
CA VAL A 236 -20.90 -13.05 -7.75
C VAL A 236 -19.91 -12.58 -8.80
N HIS A 237 -19.52 -11.31 -8.75
CA HIS A 237 -18.60 -10.70 -9.71
C HIS A 237 -17.32 -10.27 -9.02
N VAL A 238 -16.22 -10.98 -9.29
CA VAL A 238 -14.89 -10.65 -8.79
C VAL A 238 -14.35 -9.42 -9.51
N ILE A 239 -13.78 -8.48 -8.76
CA ILE A 239 -13.14 -7.28 -9.31
C ILE A 239 -11.68 -7.59 -9.66
N GLY A 240 -11.26 -7.23 -10.89
CA GLY A 240 -9.94 -7.49 -11.44
C GLY A 240 -9.75 -8.95 -11.86
N SER A 241 -8.50 -9.44 -11.86
CA SER A 241 -8.17 -10.76 -12.38
C SER A 241 -8.90 -11.89 -11.66
N GLN A 242 -9.32 -12.88 -12.45
CA GLN A 242 -9.86 -14.16 -11.98
C GLN A 242 -8.82 -15.28 -12.02
N ASN A 243 -7.57 -14.97 -12.39
CA ASN A 243 -6.46 -15.90 -12.35
C ASN A 243 -5.88 -15.98 -10.93
N PRO A 244 -5.93 -17.15 -10.28
CA PRO A 244 -5.40 -17.29 -8.92
C PRO A 244 -3.90 -16.95 -8.78
N LYS A 245 -3.12 -17.08 -9.85
CA LYS A 245 -1.68 -16.79 -9.85
C LYS A 245 -1.35 -15.29 -9.82
N GLU A 246 -2.36 -14.45 -10.00
CA GLU A 246 -2.21 -13.00 -10.05
C GLU A 246 -2.79 -12.31 -8.81
N LYS A 247 -3.26 -13.08 -7.82
CA LYS A 247 -3.85 -12.54 -6.60
C LYS A 247 -3.11 -12.99 -5.34
N HIS A 248 -2.87 -12.02 -4.47
CA HIS A 248 -2.27 -12.21 -3.15
C HIS A 248 -3.33 -12.01 -2.08
N GLY A 249 -3.76 -13.05 -1.36
CA GLY A 249 -4.55 -13.04 -0.14
C GLY A 249 -5.83 -12.17 -0.07
N VAL A 250 -6.16 -11.41 -1.15
CA VAL A 250 -7.27 -10.44 -1.18
C VAL A 250 -8.15 -10.67 -2.40
N ILE A 251 -9.47 -10.78 -2.17
CA ILE A 251 -10.48 -10.92 -3.23
C ILE A 251 -11.62 -9.94 -2.95
N ALA A 252 -11.75 -8.91 -3.80
CA ALA A 252 -12.89 -8.00 -3.79
C ALA A 252 -13.95 -8.46 -4.80
N PHE A 253 -15.22 -8.39 -4.43
CA PHE A 253 -16.33 -8.84 -5.24
C PHE A 253 -17.62 -8.07 -4.95
N THR A 254 -18.58 -8.14 -5.87
CA THR A 254 -19.97 -7.71 -5.69
C THR A 254 -20.91 -8.90 -5.84
N VAL A 255 -22.12 -8.77 -5.33
CA VAL A 255 -23.23 -9.74 -5.47
C VAL A 255 -24.38 -9.04 -6.15
N ASP A 256 -25.05 -9.69 -7.11
CA ASP A 256 -26.18 -9.13 -7.83
C ASP A 256 -27.30 -8.73 -6.86
N ASP A 257 -27.82 -7.53 -7.05
CA ASP A 257 -28.97 -6.98 -6.30
C ASP A 257 -28.79 -6.94 -4.77
N VAL A 258 -27.59 -7.23 -4.23
CA VAL A 258 -27.32 -7.19 -2.79
C VAL A 258 -26.23 -6.14 -2.49
N HIS A 259 -26.57 -5.19 -1.62
CA HIS A 259 -25.60 -4.17 -1.24
C HIS A 259 -24.43 -4.79 -0.42
N PRO A 260 -23.16 -4.40 -0.64
CA PRO A 260 -22.01 -4.97 0.06
C PRO A 260 -22.08 -4.94 1.60
N HIS A 261 -22.78 -3.95 2.20
CA HIS A 261 -23.04 -3.94 3.63
C HIS A 261 -23.97 -5.07 4.07
N ASP A 262 -24.97 -5.39 3.25
CA ASP A 262 -25.92 -6.47 3.56
C ASP A 262 -25.20 -7.83 3.41
N VAL A 263 -24.38 -7.99 2.37
CA VAL A 263 -23.49 -9.18 2.23
C VAL A 263 -22.61 -9.36 3.47
N ALA A 264 -21.96 -8.28 3.94
CA ALA A 264 -21.12 -8.33 5.13
C ALA A 264 -21.94 -8.66 6.39
N THR A 265 -23.15 -8.10 6.54
CA THR A 265 -24.05 -8.37 7.68
C THR A 265 -24.52 -9.82 7.69
N ILE A 266 -24.87 -10.38 6.54
CA ILE A 266 -25.28 -11.78 6.41
C ILE A 266 -24.12 -12.70 6.81
N LEU A 267 -22.92 -12.46 6.30
CA LEU A 267 -21.70 -13.22 6.64
C LEU A 267 -21.36 -13.10 8.13
N ASP A 268 -21.40 -11.89 8.70
CA ASP A 268 -21.13 -11.64 10.12
C ASP A 268 -22.11 -12.40 11.02
N SER A 269 -23.39 -12.50 10.65
CA SER A 269 -24.40 -13.30 11.38
C SER A 269 -24.05 -14.78 11.50
N LYS A 270 -23.11 -15.27 10.69
CA LYS A 270 -22.55 -16.62 10.69
C LYS A 270 -21.12 -16.69 11.25
N GLY A 271 -20.63 -15.58 11.84
CA GLY A 271 -19.28 -15.51 12.39
C GLY A 271 -18.16 -15.34 11.34
N ILE A 272 -18.50 -14.91 10.13
CA ILE A 272 -17.56 -14.71 9.03
C ILE A 272 -17.32 -13.22 8.82
N CYS A 273 -16.11 -12.76 9.11
CA CYS A 273 -15.73 -11.37 9.01
C CYS A 273 -15.18 -11.04 7.61
N VAL A 274 -15.85 -10.13 6.92
CA VAL A 274 -15.40 -9.52 5.67
C VAL A 274 -15.44 -8.00 5.81
N ARG A 275 -14.80 -7.30 4.87
CA ARG A 275 -14.90 -5.84 4.83
C ARG A 275 -15.80 -5.41 3.68
N SER A 276 -16.71 -4.46 3.90
CA SER A 276 -17.53 -3.81 2.87
C SER A 276 -17.16 -2.34 2.71
N GLY A 277 -17.40 -1.77 1.53
CA GLY A 277 -17.24 -0.35 1.23
C GLY A 277 -16.24 -0.05 0.11
N HIS A 278 -15.60 1.12 0.18
CA HIS A 278 -14.67 1.62 -0.84
C HIS A 278 -13.22 1.13 -0.65
N HIS A 279 -12.91 0.46 0.44
CA HIS A 279 -11.58 -0.04 0.80
C HIS A 279 -10.47 1.03 0.76
N CYS A 280 -10.83 2.30 0.97
CA CYS A 280 -9.94 3.46 0.83
C CYS A 280 -9.31 3.61 -0.57
N ALA A 281 -10.06 3.23 -1.63
CA ALA A 281 -9.64 3.32 -3.04
C ALA A 281 -10.84 3.72 -3.92
N GLN A 282 -11.50 4.83 -3.58
CA GLN A 282 -12.71 5.29 -4.28
C GLN A 282 -12.53 5.50 -5.79
N PRO A 283 -11.41 6.06 -6.30
CA PRO A 283 -11.21 6.20 -7.74
C PRO A 283 -11.19 4.87 -8.48
N LEU A 284 -10.64 3.80 -7.88
CA LEU A 284 -10.66 2.45 -8.45
C LEU A 284 -12.09 1.92 -8.55
N GLY A 285 -12.91 2.10 -7.50
CA GLY A 285 -14.33 1.74 -7.54
C GLY A 285 -15.07 2.46 -8.67
N ALA A 286 -14.87 3.76 -8.79
CA ALA A 286 -15.46 4.57 -9.86
C ALA A 286 -14.99 4.10 -11.26
N PHE A 287 -13.72 3.73 -11.39
CA PHE A 287 -13.16 3.20 -12.63
C PHE A 287 -13.83 1.89 -13.08
N TYR A 288 -14.13 0.98 -12.15
CA TYR A 288 -14.86 -0.27 -12.44
C TYR A 288 -16.39 -0.13 -12.39
N ASN A 289 -16.92 1.09 -12.23
CA ASN A 289 -18.36 1.36 -12.04
C ASN A 289 -18.96 0.62 -10.83
N VAL A 290 -18.18 0.45 -9.78
CA VAL A 290 -18.57 -0.20 -8.53
C VAL A 290 -18.60 0.84 -7.42
N SER A 291 -19.79 1.12 -6.88
CA SER A 291 -19.96 2.10 -5.81
C SER A 291 -19.36 1.62 -4.47
N ALA A 292 -19.44 0.33 -4.21
CA ALA A 292 -18.86 -0.35 -3.05
C ALA A 292 -18.69 -1.83 -3.37
N SER A 293 -17.79 -2.51 -2.67
CA SER A 293 -17.58 -3.95 -2.79
C SER A 293 -17.40 -4.64 -1.44
N THR A 294 -17.53 -5.96 -1.42
CA THR A 294 -17.15 -6.82 -0.30
C THR A 294 -15.78 -7.38 -0.56
N ARG A 295 -14.92 -7.42 0.47
CA ARG A 295 -13.55 -7.92 0.37
C ARG A 295 -13.30 -9.03 1.36
N LEU A 296 -12.98 -10.22 0.85
CA LEU A 296 -12.39 -11.33 1.58
C LEU A 296 -10.88 -11.06 1.69
N SER A 297 -10.31 -11.23 2.88
CA SER A 297 -8.86 -11.16 3.11
C SER A 297 -8.42 -12.42 3.84
N MET A 298 -7.38 -13.05 3.33
CA MET A 298 -6.76 -14.26 3.87
C MET A 298 -5.36 -13.94 4.40
N TYR A 299 -4.92 -14.70 5.40
CA TYR A 299 -3.57 -14.58 5.90
C TYR A 299 -3.11 -15.93 6.48
N LEU A 300 -1.88 -16.00 7.01
CA LEU A 300 -1.22 -17.20 7.52
C LEU A 300 -2.06 -18.04 8.51
N TYR A 301 -3.06 -17.46 9.16
CA TYR A 301 -3.95 -18.13 10.10
C TYR A 301 -5.30 -18.56 9.49
N THR A 302 -5.58 -18.22 8.23
CA THR A 302 -6.80 -18.63 7.52
C THR A 302 -6.72 -20.11 7.12
N ARG A 303 -7.78 -20.87 7.37
CA ARG A 303 -7.85 -22.30 7.03
C ARG A 303 -8.83 -22.53 5.88
N LYS A 304 -8.70 -23.64 5.18
CA LYS A 304 -9.65 -24.03 4.11
C LYS A 304 -11.08 -24.20 4.63
N GLU A 305 -11.25 -24.69 5.87
CA GLU A 305 -12.55 -24.83 6.53
C GLU A 305 -13.23 -23.45 6.73
N ASP A 306 -12.47 -22.41 7.02
CA ASP A 306 -12.98 -21.04 7.16
C ASP A 306 -13.48 -20.54 5.78
N LEU A 307 -12.76 -20.86 4.71
CA LEU A 307 -13.13 -20.52 3.33
C LEU A 307 -14.35 -21.34 2.83
N ASP A 308 -14.46 -22.60 3.23
CA ASP A 308 -15.64 -23.42 2.93
C ASP A 308 -16.88 -22.86 3.64
N ALA A 309 -16.77 -22.48 4.91
CA ALA A 309 -17.86 -21.84 5.65
C ALA A 309 -18.28 -20.52 4.98
N PHE A 310 -17.34 -19.69 4.57
CA PHE A 310 -17.60 -18.48 3.79
C PHE A 310 -18.37 -18.78 2.50
N LEU A 311 -17.90 -19.76 1.73
CA LEU A 311 -18.51 -20.13 0.45
C LEU A 311 -19.95 -20.65 0.60
N GLU A 312 -20.22 -21.45 1.64
CA GLU A 312 -21.57 -21.97 1.91
C GLU A 312 -22.57 -20.86 2.19
N VAL A 313 -22.15 -19.80 2.91
CA VAL A 313 -23.02 -18.63 3.14
C VAL A 313 -23.15 -17.82 1.85
N LEU A 314 -22.04 -17.54 1.13
CA LEU A 314 -22.05 -16.73 -0.09
C LEU A 314 -22.98 -17.32 -1.19
N LYS A 315 -23.12 -18.63 -1.26
CA LYS A 315 -24.04 -19.31 -2.18
C LYS A 315 -25.51 -18.96 -1.94
N THR A 316 -25.85 -18.46 -0.78
CA THR A 316 -27.24 -18.18 -0.35
C THR A 316 -27.57 -16.71 -0.29
N VAL A 317 -26.59 -15.86 -0.51
CA VAL A 317 -26.74 -14.41 -0.59
C VAL A 317 -27.20 -14.01 -1.98
#